data_b11d870f156f1604f9f00d5ad88102dd
#
_entry.id   b11d870f156f1604f9f00d5ad88102dd
#
_cell.length_a   1.000
_cell.length_b   1.000
_cell.length_c   1.000
_cell.angle_alpha   90.00
_cell.angle_beta   90.00
_cell.angle_gamma   90.00
#
_symmetry.space_group_name_H-M   'P 1'
#
loop_
_entity.id
_entity.type
_entity.pdbx_description
1 polymer ?
#
loop_
_entity_poly.entity_id
_entity_poly.type
_entity_poly.pdbx_seq_one_letter_code
_entity_poly.pdbx_strand_id
1 'polypeptide(L)'
;MQPVKQIVDEHPIISSYELLNKLKEQGEVRPLVNIRSKLPALDRAIENFNDGELYAVSGPTKNGKTTLCQTLTRNFAEQLYHSLWFSYEVTPRQFVHCFDESDFPLFYLPDGLKARSMDWVESKILQSLEQYNTRVVFIDHLHYLFDLVQRGNTSLTIGNVVRRLKGLAVANKLVIFLLCHTTKPGGEGTDLSYISIRDSSFVAQEADSVFMIQRTGDNEGQLRVEFHRRTGCFQRTVNLTKHGKYFYQADEEE
;
A
#
# COMPACT_ATOMS: atom_id res chain seq x y z
N MET A 1 22.80 -5.88 -47.72
CA MET A 1 22.62 -5.73 -46.26
C MET A 1 22.40 -4.24 -45.99
N GLN A 2 21.21 -3.87 -45.58
CA GLN A 2 20.96 -2.48 -45.14
C GLN A 2 21.61 -2.29 -43.76
N PRO A 3 22.27 -1.16 -43.47
CA PRO A 3 22.81 -0.91 -42.14
C PRO A 3 21.67 -0.80 -41.12
N VAL A 4 21.79 -1.56 -40.05
CA VAL A 4 20.90 -1.44 -38.87
C VAL A 4 21.03 0.01 -38.39
N LYS A 5 19.93 0.78 -38.41
CA LYS A 5 19.88 2.10 -37.79
C LYS A 5 20.32 1.95 -36.33
N GLN A 6 21.41 2.59 -35.93
CA GLN A 6 21.76 2.77 -34.55
C GLN A 6 20.64 3.59 -33.89
N ILE A 7 19.78 2.92 -33.12
CA ILE A 7 18.87 3.58 -32.18
C ILE A 7 19.76 4.02 -31.05
N VAL A 8 19.96 5.32 -30.90
CA VAL A 8 20.60 5.89 -29.72
C VAL A 8 19.54 5.78 -28.61
N ASP A 9 19.64 4.72 -27.82
CA ASP A 9 18.75 4.46 -26.69
C ASP A 9 19.37 5.08 -25.43
N GLU A 10 18.61 5.93 -24.72
CA GLU A 10 19.04 6.51 -23.46
C GLU A 10 19.15 5.42 -22.36
N HIS A 11 18.59 4.23 -22.61
CA HIS A 11 18.59 3.09 -21.69
C HIS A 11 19.17 1.84 -22.37
N PRO A 12 20.51 1.71 -22.44
CA PRO A 12 21.14 0.57 -23.08
C PRO A 12 20.83 -0.72 -22.34
N ILE A 13 20.75 -1.83 -23.10
CA ILE A 13 20.67 -3.17 -22.51
C ILE A 13 22.02 -3.47 -21.85
N ILE A 14 22.00 -3.83 -20.56
CA ILE A 14 23.17 -4.17 -19.77
C ILE A 14 23.08 -5.60 -19.25
N SER A 15 24.21 -6.22 -18.97
CA SER A 15 24.25 -7.54 -18.36
C SER A 15 23.86 -7.49 -16.86
N SER A 16 23.47 -8.64 -16.30
CA SER A 16 23.18 -8.76 -14.86
C SER A 16 24.40 -8.42 -13.99
N TYR A 17 25.62 -8.71 -14.45
CA TYR A 17 26.85 -8.36 -13.74
C TYR A 17 27.11 -6.84 -13.74
N GLU A 18 26.88 -6.17 -14.87
CA GLU A 18 26.98 -4.71 -14.98
C GLU A 18 25.94 -4.03 -14.08
N LEU A 19 24.69 -4.55 -14.08
CA LEU A 19 23.64 -4.07 -13.19
C LEU A 19 24.05 -4.20 -11.73
N LEU A 20 24.54 -5.38 -11.32
CA LEU A 20 24.96 -5.61 -9.92
C LEU A 20 26.09 -4.65 -9.52
N ASN A 21 27.08 -4.44 -10.39
CA ASN A 21 28.18 -3.52 -10.10
C ASN A 21 27.68 -2.08 -10.00
N LYS A 22 26.83 -1.65 -10.91
CA LYS A 22 26.21 -0.33 -10.89
C LYS A 22 25.43 -0.09 -9.58
N LEU A 23 24.61 -1.06 -9.14
CA LEU A 23 23.89 -0.97 -7.88
C LEU A 23 24.82 -0.91 -6.67
N LYS A 24 25.94 -1.66 -6.68
CA LYS A 24 26.96 -1.58 -5.63
C LYS A 24 27.63 -0.23 -5.57
N GLU A 25 28.04 0.31 -6.70
CA GLU A 25 28.69 1.63 -6.82
C GLU A 25 27.75 2.77 -6.37
N GLN A 26 26.47 2.64 -6.66
CA GLN A 26 25.45 3.60 -6.25
C GLN A 26 24.95 3.41 -4.81
N GLY A 27 25.40 2.36 -4.11
CA GLY A 27 24.90 2.02 -2.78
C GLY A 27 23.44 1.53 -2.77
N GLU A 28 22.90 1.15 -3.92
CA GLU A 28 21.49 0.78 -4.12
C GLU A 28 21.22 -0.73 -4.01
N VAL A 29 22.18 -1.52 -3.52
CA VAL A 29 21.98 -2.97 -3.27
C VAL A 29 20.93 -3.20 -2.18
N ARG A 30 20.77 -2.25 -1.25
CA ARG A 30 19.75 -2.30 -0.21
C ARG A 30 18.59 -1.38 -0.57
N PRO A 31 17.36 -1.71 -0.18
CA PRO A 31 16.22 -0.83 -0.40
C PRO A 31 16.47 0.52 0.31
N LEU A 32 16.04 1.61 -0.33
CA LEU A 32 16.09 2.96 0.24
C LEU A 32 15.09 3.08 1.42
N VAL A 33 13.96 2.40 1.30
CA VAL A 33 12.91 2.32 2.33
C VAL A 33 12.87 0.89 2.84
N ASN A 34 13.02 0.72 4.13
CA ASN A 34 12.87 -0.55 4.82
C ASN A 34 12.24 -0.29 6.19
N ILE A 35 10.91 -0.40 6.27
CA ILE A 35 10.12 0.04 7.41
C ILE A 35 9.46 -1.15 8.08
N ARG A 36 9.49 -1.20 9.41
CA ARG A 36 8.79 -2.21 10.20
C ARG A 36 7.36 -1.79 10.49
N SER A 37 6.44 -2.76 10.44
CA SER A 37 5.08 -2.55 10.91
C SER A 37 4.98 -2.35 12.42
N LYS A 38 5.97 -2.80 13.18
CA LYS A 38 5.94 -3.02 14.63
C LYS A 38 4.85 -4.04 15.07
N LEU A 39 4.46 -4.89 14.15
CA LEU A 39 3.69 -6.11 14.39
C LEU A 39 4.64 -7.29 14.07
N PRO A 40 5.30 -7.89 15.06
CA PRO A 40 6.43 -8.80 14.84
C PRO A 40 6.14 -9.98 13.91
N ALA A 41 4.93 -10.56 13.96
CA ALA A 41 4.56 -11.65 13.07
C ALA A 41 4.40 -11.18 11.62
N LEU A 42 3.87 -9.95 11.40
CA LEU A 42 3.80 -9.34 10.07
C LEU A 42 5.21 -9.04 9.55
N ASP A 43 6.06 -8.43 10.38
CA ASP A 43 7.44 -8.12 9.99
C ASP A 43 8.24 -9.37 9.62
N ARG A 44 8.03 -10.49 10.34
CA ARG A 44 8.63 -11.79 9.98
C ARG A 44 8.09 -12.35 8.66
N ALA A 45 6.81 -12.14 8.37
CA ALA A 45 6.17 -12.67 7.16
C ALA A 45 6.61 -11.97 5.87
N ILE A 46 6.78 -10.65 5.93
CA ILE A 46 7.07 -9.83 4.74
C ILE A 46 8.50 -9.26 4.73
N GLU A 47 9.31 -9.51 5.76
CA GLU A 47 10.66 -8.93 5.91
C GLU A 47 10.67 -7.40 5.75
N ASN A 48 9.76 -6.74 6.46
CA ASN A 48 9.48 -5.30 6.43
C ASN A 48 8.85 -4.81 5.11
N PHE A 49 8.51 -3.53 5.04
CA PHE A 49 8.02 -2.85 3.84
C PHE A 49 9.19 -2.22 3.09
N ASN A 50 9.33 -2.52 1.81
CA ASN A 50 10.40 -2.01 0.98
C ASN A 50 9.89 -1.08 -0.12
N ASP A 51 10.75 -0.17 -0.56
CA ASP A 51 10.45 0.71 -1.68
C ASP A 51 10.17 -0.06 -2.98
N GLY A 52 9.35 0.57 -3.82
CA GLY A 52 8.89 -0.03 -5.06
C GLY A 52 7.72 -0.99 -4.88
N GLU A 53 7.24 -1.24 -3.65
CA GLU A 53 6.17 -2.19 -3.37
C GLU A 53 4.79 -1.52 -3.26
N LEU A 54 3.78 -2.21 -3.79
CA LEU A 54 2.37 -1.86 -3.70
C LEU A 54 1.62 -2.92 -2.90
N TYR A 55 0.99 -2.50 -1.82
CA TYR A 55 0.22 -3.33 -0.90
C TYR A 55 -1.28 -3.07 -1.07
N ALA A 56 -2.05 -4.08 -1.39
CA ALA A 56 -3.51 -3.99 -1.36
C ALA A 56 -4.02 -4.40 0.04
N VAL A 57 -4.77 -3.51 0.69
CA VAL A 57 -5.40 -3.77 1.99
C VAL A 57 -6.89 -3.92 1.78
N SER A 58 -7.44 -5.09 2.03
CA SER A 58 -8.85 -5.39 1.79
C SER A 58 -9.53 -6.07 2.98
N GLY A 59 -10.83 -6.21 2.90
CA GLY A 59 -11.67 -6.79 3.93
C GLY A 59 -13.07 -6.18 3.92
N PRO A 60 -14.03 -6.76 4.65
CA PRO A 60 -15.39 -6.24 4.72
C PRO A 60 -15.45 -4.80 5.25
N THR A 61 -16.51 -4.09 4.95
CA THR A 61 -16.75 -2.74 5.48
C THR A 61 -16.77 -2.77 7.01
N LYS A 62 -16.13 -1.76 7.65
CA LYS A 62 -16.03 -1.63 9.12
C LYS A 62 -15.22 -2.73 9.82
N ASN A 63 -14.38 -3.45 9.11
CA ASN A 63 -13.51 -4.51 9.66
C ASN A 63 -12.08 -4.04 9.96
N GLY A 64 -11.80 -2.74 9.99
CA GLY A 64 -10.54 -2.21 10.50
C GLY A 64 -9.46 -1.90 9.45
N LYS A 65 -9.78 -1.88 8.14
CA LYS A 65 -8.81 -1.50 7.07
C LYS A 65 -8.12 -0.17 7.36
N THR A 66 -8.92 0.88 7.53
CA THR A 66 -8.41 2.22 7.83
C THR A 66 -7.68 2.24 9.18
N THR A 67 -8.19 1.53 10.20
CA THR A 67 -7.53 1.41 11.52
C THR A 67 -6.15 0.76 11.40
N LEU A 68 -5.99 -0.29 10.59
CA LEU A 68 -4.69 -0.91 10.34
C LEU A 68 -3.72 0.10 9.71
N CYS A 69 -4.16 0.80 8.66
CA CYS A 69 -3.33 1.79 7.98
C CYS A 69 -2.98 2.99 8.88
N GLN A 70 -3.88 3.40 9.79
CA GLN A 70 -3.60 4.41 10.82
C GLN A 70 -2.56 3.91 11.83
N THR A 71 -2.66 2.64 12.25
CA THR A 71 -1.65 2.00 13.10
C THR A 71 -0.28 2.00 12.41
N LEU A 72 -0.23 1.61 11.14
CA LEU A 72 1.00 1.65 10.36
C LEU A 72 1.53 3.08 10.21
N THR A 73 0.66 4.07 9.99
CA THR A 73 1.05 5.49 9.89
C THR A 73 1.78 5.96 11.15
N ARG A 74 1.23 5.66 12.34
CA ARG A 74 1.87 5.96 13.62
C ARG A 74 3.22 5.25 13.74
N ASN A 75 3.24 3.95 13.52
CA ASN A 75 4.44 3.12 13.67
C ASN A 75 5.54 3.50 12.66
N PHE A 76 5.18 3.98 11.48
CA PHE A 76 6.13 4.49 10.49
C PHE A 76 6.66 5.87 10.87
N ALA A 77 5.79 6.76 11.37
CA ALA A 77 6.21 8.10 11.83
C ALA A 77 7.24 8.02 12.97
N GLU A 78 7.12 7.05 13.88
CA GLU A 78 8.12 6.79 14.93
C GLU A 78 9.48 6.34 14.39
N GLN A 79 9.52 5.85 13.13
CA GLN A 79 10.73 5.50 12.40
C GLN A 79 11.16 6.60 11.43
N LEU A 80 10.57 7.80 11.54
CA LEU A 80 10.80 8.98 10.70
C LEU A 80 10.35 8.81 9.23
N TYR A 81 9.47 7.86 8.95
CA TYR A 81 8.82 7.72 7.67
C TYR A 81 7.41 8.34 7.73
N HIS A 82 7.30 9.57 7.26
CA HIS A 82 6.02 10.26 7.21
C HIS A 82 5.22 9.86 5.97
N SER A 83 3.90 9.76 6.12
CA SER A 83 3.02 9.28 5.09
C SER A 83 2.25 10.40 4.41
N LEU A 84 1.95 10.24 3.12
CA LEU A 84 0.94 11.02 2.41
C LEU A 84 -0.37 10.22 2.37
N TRP A 85 -1.49 10.85 2.76
CA TRP A 85 -2.80 10.24 2.75
C TRP A 85 -3.74 10.88 1.74
N PHE A 86 -4.44 10.02 1.00
CA PHE A 86 -5.63 10.36 0.22
C PHE A 86 -6.82 9.68 0.89
N SER A 87 -7.49 10.38 1.81
CA SER A 87 -8.65 9.85 2.54
C SER A 87 -9.93 10.41 1.90
N TYR A 88 -10.58 9.61 1.07
CA TYR A 88 -11.80 10.00 0.35
C TYR A 88 -13.09 9.64 1.09
N GLU A 89 -13.04 8.71 2.05
CA GLU A 89 -14.23 8.23 2.76
C GLU A 89 -14.72 9.19 3.85
N VAL A 90 -13.82 9.94 4.45
CA VAL A 90 -14.11 10.79 5.61
C VAL A 90 -13.56 12.20 5.43
N THR A 91 -14.18 13.16 6.10
CA THR A 91 -13.67 14.54 6.10
C THR A 91 -12.31 14.63 6.80
N PRO A 92 -11.45 15.62 6.48
CA PRO A 92 -10.16 15.81 7.17
C PRO A 92 -10.32 15.90 8.69
N ARG A 93 -11.36 16.56 9.19
CA ARG A 93 -11.66 16.63 10.63
C ARG A 93 -11.93 15.25 11.23
N GLN A 94 -12.76 14.44 10.58
CA GLN A 94 -13.04 13.07 11.04
C GLN A 94 -11.79 12.20 10.97
N PHE A 95 -10.97 12.36 9.93
CA PHE A 95 -9.74 11.61 9.76
C PHE A 95 -8.73 11.90 10.88
N VAL A 96 -8.53 13.17 11.23
CA VAL A 96 -7.64 13.57 12.33
C VAL A 96 -8.11 12.97 13.66
N HIS A 97 -9.41 12.95 13.94
CA HIS A 97 -9.97 12.34 15.14
C HIS A 97 -9.79 10.80 15.23
N CYS A 98 -9.38 10.15 14.15
CA CYS A 98 -9.06 8.71 14.19
C CYS A 98 -7.70 8.42 14.83
N PHE A 99 -6.86 9.42 15.06
CA PHE A 99 -5.58 9.29 15.75
C PHE A 99 -5.72 9.72 17.21
N ASP A 100 -4.84 9.20 18.07
CA ASP A 100 -4.78 9.63 19.47
C ASP A 100 -4.07 10.99 19.56
N GLU A 101 -4.66 11.94 20.29
CA GLU A 101 -4.06 13.27 20.46
C GLU A 101 -2.77 13.24 21.26
N SER A 102 -2.63 12.27 22.17
CA SER A 102 -1.43 12.11 22.99
C SER A 102 -0.25 11.48 22.22
N ASP A 103 -0.51 10.84 21.09
CA ASP A 103 0.47 10.15 20.25
C ASP A 103 0.15 10.41 18.76
N PHE A 104 0.00 11.71 18.44
CA PHE A 104 -0.42 12.14 17.11
C PHE A 104 0.75 12.12 16.13
N PRO A 105 0.72 11.25 15.08
CA PRO A 105 1.81 11.12 14.13
C PRO A 105 1.85 12.29 13.14
N LEU A 106 3.04 12.64 12.67
CA LEU A 106 3.18 13.52 11.52
C LEU A 106 2.85 12.75 10.23
N PHE A 107 1.88 13.24 9.49
CA PHE A 107 1.54 12.81 8.13
C PHE A 107 1.06 14.01 7.31
N TYR A 108 0.94 13.83 6.01
CA TYR A 108 0.55 14.88 5.07
C TYR A 108 -0.75 14.52 4.36
N LEU A 109 -1.50 15.53 3.98
CA LEU A 109 -2.75 15.44 3.21
C LEU A 109 -2.75 16.56 2.17
N PRO A 110 -3.33 16.35 0.98
CA PRO A 110 -3.66 17.47 0.12
C PRO A 110 -4.68 18.39 0.82
N ASP A 111 -4.46 19.71 0.76
CA ASP A 111 -5.45 20.67 1.23
C ASP A 111 -6.65 20.71 0.26
N GLY A 112 -7.64 19.88 0.56
CA GLY A 112 -8.81 19.65 -0.28
C GLY A 112 -8.59 18.52 -1.31
N LEU A 113 -9.31 17.43 -1.10
CA LEU A 113 -9.36 16.28 -2.01
C LEU A 113 -10.26 16.62 -3.19
N LYS A 114 -9.71 17.23 -4.23
CA LYS A 114 -10.35 17.43 -5.53
C LYS A 114 -9.71 16.51 -6.58
N ALA A 115 -9.59 15.24 -6.26
CA ALA A 115 -9.07 14.28 -7.23
C ALA A 115 -9.98 14.25 -8.46
N ARG A 116 -9.53 14.85 -9.54
CA ARG A 116 -10.24 14.88 -10.82
C ARG A 116 -9.64 13.94 -11.85
N SER A 117 -8.43 13.41 -11.57
CA SER A 117 -7.73 12.49 -12.46
C SER A 117 -6.57 11.79 -11.75
N MET A 118 -6.11 10.66 -12.29
CA MET A 118 -4.90 10.00 -11.81
C MET A 118 -3.67 10.91 -11.92
N ASP A 119 -3.59 11.76 -12.94
CA ASP A 119 -2.49 12.72 -13.09
C ASP A 119 -2.40 13.69 -11.92
N TRP A 120 -3.56 14.11 -11.36
CA TRP A 120 -3.58 14.92 -10.15
C TRP A 120 -3.04 14.14 -8.93
N VAL A 121 -3.43 12.88 -8.74
CA VAL A 121 -2.93 12.03 -7.65
C VAL A 121 -1.42 11.87 -7.76
N GLU A 122 -0.92 11.52 -8.94
CA GLU A 122 0.51 11.39 -9.21
C GLU A 122 1.26 12.70 -8.94
N SER A 123 0.72 13.84 -9.41
CA SER A 123 1.34 15.15 -9.16
C SER A 123 1.44 15.47 -7.66
N LYS A 124 0.45 15.09 -6.85
CA LYS A 124 0.47 15.29 -5.41
C LYS A 124 1.45 14.36 -4.69
N ILE A 125 1.56 13.11 -5.15
CA ILE A 125 2.56 12.17 -4.65
C ILE A 125 3.98 12.72 -4.92
N LEU A 126 4.26 13.14 -6.15
CA LEU A 126 5.56 13.70 -6.51
C LEU A 126 5.85 15.02 -5.76
N GLN A 127 4.86 15.89 -5.63
CA GLN A 127 4.99 17.12 -4.85
C GLN A 127 5.35 16.81 -3.38
N SER A 128 4.67 15.85 -2.76
CA SER A 128 4.92 15.47 -1.37
C SER A 128 6.29 14.82 -1.19
N LEU A 129 6.72 14.01 -2.16
CA LEU A 129 8.06 13.44 -2.19
C LEU A 129 9.13 14.53 -2.25
N GLU A 130 8.97 15.51 -3.14
CA GLU A 130 9.92 16.61 -3.32
C GLU A 130 9.98 17.55 -2.11
N GLN A 131 8.83 17.94 -1.57
CA GLN A 131 8.75 18.94 -0.49
C GLN A 131 9.05 18.37 0.89
N TYR A 132 8.64 17.12 1.16
CA TYR A 132 8.66 16.53 2.50
C TYR A 132 9.37 15.18 2.56
N ASN A 133 9.93 14.71 1.44
CA ASN A 133 10.54 13.38 1.31
C ASN A 133 9.61 12.23 1.78
N THR A 134 8.30 12.37 1.55
CA THR A 134 7.35 11.32 1.88
C THR A 134 7.53 10.12 0.96
N ARG A 135 7.79 8.97 1.56
CA ARG A 135 8.03 7.71 0.83
C ARG A 135 6.92 6.68 1.00
N VAL A 136 5.96 6.98 1.85
CA VAL A 136 4.81 6.12 2.12
C VAL A 136 3.53 6.83 1.69
N VAL A 137 2.67 6.14 0.94
CA VAL A 137 1.41 6.69 0.44
C VAL A 137 0.27 5.76 0.80
N PHE A 138 -0.79 6.30 1.39
CA PHE A 138 -2.05 5.59 1.63
C PHE A 138 -3.16 6.18 0.78
N ILE A 139 -3.93 5.32 0.13
CA ILE A 139 -5.08 5.71 -0.70
C ILE A 139 -6.33 4.98 -0.19
N ASP A 140 -7.22 5.69 0.47
CA ASP A 140 -8.47 5.20 1.04
C ASP A 140 -9.66 5.85 0.35
N HIS A 141 -10.30 5.19 -0.62
CA HIS A 141 -10.01 3.87 -1.18
C HIS A 141 -9.98 3.91 -2.72
N LEU A 142 -9.51 2.82 -3.30
CA LEU A 142 -9.31 2.64 -4.73
C LEU A 142 -10.49 3.08 -5.62
N HIS A 143 -11.74 2.76 -5.23
CA HIS A 143 -12.92 3.04 -6.05
C HIS A 143 -13.16 4.52 -6.33
N TYR A 144 -12.74 5.43 -5.44
CA TYR A 144 -12.83 6.87 -5.72
C TYR A 144 -11.92 7.32 -6.86
N LEU A 145 -10.87 6.56 -7.14
CA LEU A 145 -9.99 6.86 -8.28
C LEU A 145 -10.63 6.48 -9.63
N PHE A 146 -11.67 5.62 -9.64
CA PHE A 146 -12.34 5.17 -10.86
C PHE A 146 -13.48 6.06 -11.29
N ASP A 147 -14.20 6.64 -10.35
CA ASP A 147 -15.24 7.62 -10.66
C ASP A 147 -14.65 8.84 -11.38
N LEU A 148 -13.32 8.97 -11.36
CA LEU A 148 -12.57 10.03 -12.01
C LEU A 148 -12.11 9.69 -13.43
N VAL A 149 -12.12 8.42 -13.83
CA VAL A 149 -11.66 7.94 -15.14
C VAL A 149 -12.86 7.40 -15.91
N GLN A 150 -13.37 8.18 -16.79
CA GLN A 150 -14.47 8.04 -17.76
C GLN A 150 -15.13 6.67 -18.05
N ARG A 151 -16.36 6.75 -18.55
CA ARG A 151 -17.28 5.74 -19.10
C ARG A 151 -16.57 4.70 -19.98
N GLY A 152 -16.31 3.51 -19.43
CA GLY A 152 -15.73 2.37 -20.13
C GLY A 152 -15.83 1.10 -19.31
N ASN A 153 -15.16 0.03 -19.72
CA ASN A 153 -15.10 -1.22 -18.97
C ASN A 153 -14.35 -0.98 -17.63
N THR A 154 -15.10 -0.99 -16.54
CA THR A 154 -14.63 -0.67 -15.19
C THR A 154 -13.38 -1.48 -14.80
N SER A 155 -13.34 -2.76 -15.11
CA SER A 155 -12.24 -3.66 -14.76
C SER A 155 -10.93 -3.30 -15.46
N LEU A 156 -10.96 -2.93 -16.74
CA LEU A 156 -9.75 -2.47 -17.47
C LEU A 156 -9.23 -1.14 -16.90
N THR A 157 -10.13 -0.26 -16.52
CA THR A 157 -9.80 1.03 -15.90
C THR A 157 -9.09 0.82 -14.56
N ILE A 158 -9.58 -0.12 -13.76
CA ILE A 158 -8.97 -0.53 -12.49
C ILE A 158 -7.54 -1.02 -12.71
N GLY A 159 -7.36 -1.96 -13.65
CA GLY A 159 -6.04 -2.48 -13.98
C GLY A 159 -5.05 -1.38 -14.35
N ASN A 160 -5.47 -0.41 -15.16
CA ASN A 160 -4.62 0.72 -15.56
C ASN A 160 -4.23 1.60 -14.37
N VAL A 161 -5.16 1.90 -13.46
CA VAL A 161 -4.87 2.71 -12.26
C VAL A 161 -3.87 2.00 -11.36
N VAL A 162 -4.11 0.71 -11.06
CA VAL A 162 -3.22 -0.06 -10.17
C VAL A 162 -1.82 -0.18 -10.79
N ARG A 163 -1.73 -0.43 -12.12
CA ARG A 163 -0.46 -0.48 -12.85
C ARG A 163 0.27 0.86 -12.82
N ARG A 164 -0.42 1.99 -12.99
CA ARG A 164 0.18 3.33 -12.87
C ARG A 164 0.73 3.57 -11.47
N LEU A 165 -0.02 3.22 -10.42
CA LEU A 165 0.45 3.33 -9.04
C LEU A 165 1.67 2.43 -8.77
N LYS A 166 1.67 1.20 -9.28
CA LYS A 166 2.84 0.31 -9.19
C LYS A 166 4.05 0.89 -9.93
N GLY A 167 3.87 1.39 -11.14
CA GLY A 167 4.92 2.07 -11.89
C GLY A 167 5.49 3.28 -11.14
N LEU A 168 4.61 4.09 -10.53
CA LEU A 168 5.01 5.24 -9.71
C LEU A 168 5.80 4.80 -8.47
N ALA A 169 5.38 3.73 -7.79
CA ALA A 169 6.09 3.16 -6.64
C ALA A 169 7.53 2.76 -7.01
N VAL A 170 7.68 2.00 -8.10
CA VAL A 170 8.99 1.54 -8.59
C VAL A 170 9.88 2.71 -9.01
N ALA A 171 9.37 3.62 -9.86
CA ALA A 171 10.14 4.72 -10.42
C ALA A 171 10.64 5.71 -9.35
N ASN A 172 9.87 5.91 -8.28
CA ASN A 172 10.15 6.92 -7.25
C ASN A 172 10.54 6.30 -5.89
N LYS A 173 10.76 5.00 -5.84
CA LYS A 173 11.14 4.29 -4.60
C LYS A 173 10.15 4.58 -3.46
N LEU A 174 8.85 4.33 -3.70
CA LEU A 174 7.77 4.56 -2.75
C LEU A 174 7.20 3.22 -2.25
N VAL A 175 6.57 3.25 -1.09
CA VAL A 175 5.68 2.20 -0.57
C VAL A 175 4.25 2.72 -0.70
N ILE A 176 3.39 2.03 -1.45
CA ILE A 176 2.01 2.45 -1.67
C ILE A 176 1.05 1.43 -1.06
N PHE A 177 0.16 1.90 -0.19
CA PHE A 177 -0.96 1.14 0.35
C PHE A 177 -2.26 1.56 -0.32
N LEU A 178 -2.95 0.59 -0.90
CA LEU A 178 -4.19 0.79 -1.62
C LEU A 178 -5.33 0.05 -0.91
N LEU A 179 -6.24 0.79 -0.30
CA LEU A 179 -7.38 0.19 0.38
C LEU A 179 -8.46 -0.17 -0.64
N CYS A 180 -8.97 -1.40 -0.52
CA CYS A 180 -9.94 -1.97 -1.45
C CYS A 180 -11.15 -2.52 -0.70
N HIS A 181 -12.33 -2.47 -1.31
CA HIS A 181 -13.53 -3.13 -0.78
C HIS A 181 -13.65 -4.56 -1.30
N THR A 182 -14.29 -5.41 -0.50
CA THR A 182 -14.72 -6.75 -0.94
C THR A 182 -16.09 -6.67 -1.61
N THR A 183 -16.35 -7.57 -2.57
CA THR A 183 -17.66 -7.71 -3.22
C THR A 183 -18.66 -8.50 -2.40
N LYS A 184 -18.18 -9.33 -1.46
CA LYS A 184 -19.04 -10.17 -0.61
C LYS A 184 -19.16 -9.54 0.78
N PRO A 185 -20.38 -9.45 1.33
CA PRO A 185 -20.54 -9.15 2.75
C PRO A 185 -19.87 -10.28 3.53
N GLY A 186 -18.95 -9.92 4.45
CA GLY A 186 -18.41 -10.88 5.40
C GLY A 186 -19.53 -11.37 6.30
N GLY A 187 -19.93 -12.64 6.18
CA GLY A 187 -20.77 -13.34 7.14
C GLY A 187 -19.91 -14.28 7.98
N GLU A 188 -20.37 -14.66 9.16
CA GLU A 188 -19.73 -15.71 9.96
C GLU A 188 -19.55 -16.97 9.10
N GLY A 189 -18.31 -17.47 9.01
CA GLY A 189 -17.96 -18.66 8.23
C GLY A 189 -17.58 -18.44 6.76
N THR A 190 -17.56 -17.21 6.26
CA THR A 190 -17.05 -16.95 4.88
C THR A 190 -15.53 -16.84 4.92
N ASP A 191 -14.86 -17.78 4.29
CA ASP A 191 -13.41 -17.69 4.07
C ASP A 191 -13.13 -16.54 3.08
N LEU A 192 -12.67 -15.41 3.63
CA LEU A 192 -12.30 -14.23 2.86
C LEU A 192 -10.95 -14.47 2.22
N SER A 193 -10.90 -14.49 0.91
CA SER A 193 -9.66 -14.57 0.15
C SER A 193 -9.52 -13.35 -0.76
N TYR A 194 -8.35 -13.16 -1.34
CA TYR A 194 -8.10 -12.08 -2.31
C TYR A 194 -9.08 -12.13 -3.50
N ILE A 195 -9.68 -13.28 -3.81
CA ILE A 195 -10.74 -13.44 -4.82
C ILE A 195 -12.00 -12.65 -4.46
N SER A 196 -12.19 -12.33 -3.18
CA SER A 196 -13.31 -11.51 -2.70
C SER A 196 -13.12 -10.01 -2.93
N ILE A 197 -11.93 -9.56 -3.31
CA ILE A 197 -11.68 -8.15 -3.63
C ILE A 197 -12.47 -7.81 -4.89
N ARG A 198 -13.19 -6.71 -4.87
CA ARG A 198 -13.89 -6.20 -6.06
C ARG A 198 -12.86 -5.94 -7.16
N ASP A 199 -13.09 -6.52 -8.34
CA ASP A 199 -12.15 -6.49 -9.48
C ASP A 199 -10.77 -7.12 -9.16
N SER A 200 -10.78 -8.16 -8.36
CA SER A 200 -9.64 -8.82 -7.69
C SER A 200 -8.48 -9.21 -8.60
N SER A 201 -8.77 -9.65 -9.82
CA SER A 201 -7.74 -10.16 -10.74
C SER A 201 -6.66 -9.12 -11.04
N PHE A 202 -7.04 -7.88 -11.31
CA PHE A 202 -6.10 -6.81 -11.64
C PHE A 202 -5.33 -6.31 -10.42
N VAL A 203 -6.00 -6.18 -9.27
CA VAL A 203 -5.33 -5.77 -8.04
C VAL A 203 -4.31 -6.82 -7.61
N ALA A 204 -4.69 -8.10 -7.63
CA ALA A 204 -3.78 -9.20 -7.26
C ALA A 204 -2.64 -9.40 -8.27
N GLN A 205 -2.84 -9.07 -9.56
CA GLN A 205 -1.80 -9.17 -10.58
C GLN A 205 -0.71 -8.11 -10.43
N GLU A 206 -1.05 -6.90 -10.00
CA GLU A 206 -0.11 -5.78 -9.94
C GLU A 206 0.45 -5.57 -8.53
N ALA A 207 -0.29 -5.91 -7.46
CA ALA A 207 0.17 -5.76 -6.09
C ALA A 207 1.32 -6.73 -5.75
N ASP A 208 2.26 -6.29 -4.94
CA ASP A 208 3.34 -7.13 -4.41
C ASP A 208 2.85 -7.95 -3.22
N SER A 209 1.85 -7.46 -2.51
CA SER A 209 1.21 -8.18 -1.42
C SER A 209 -0.26 -7.81 -1.29
N VAL A 210 -1.05 -8.75 -0.80
CA VAL A 210 -2.45 -8.54 -0.45
C VAL A 210 -2.65 -8.87 1.03
N PHE A 211 -3.19 -7.91 1.75
CA PHE A 211 -3.57 -8.02 3.15
C PHE A 211 -5.09 -8.07 3.27
N MET A 212 -5.59 -9.11 3.89
CA MET A 212 -7.00 -9.23 4.22
C MET A 212 -7.18 -9.02 5.71
N ILE A 213 -8.01 -8.02 6.09
CA ILE A 213 -8.31 -7.77 7.50
C ILE A 213 -9.77 -8.07 7.79
N GLN A 214 -9.97 -8.78 8.88
CA GLN A 214 -11.29 -9.17 9.38
C GLN A 214 -11.37 -8.93 10.89
N ARG A 215 -12.50 -8.41 11.34
CA ARG A 215 -12.82 -8.32 12.76
C ARG A 215 -13.30 -9.69 13.24
N THR A 216 -12.77 -10.17 14.37
CA THR A 216 -13.10 -11.47 14.97
C THR A 216 -13.81 -11.33 16.32
N GLY A 217 -13.75 -10.15 16.93
CA GLY A 217 -14.39 -9.82 18.19
C GLY A 217 -14.52 -8.31 18.38
N ASP A 218 -14.92 -7.86 19.57
CA ASP A 218 -15.12 -6.43 19.85
C ASP A 218 -13.85 -5.61 19.71
N ASN A 219 -12.74 -6.12 20.24
CA ASN A 219 -11.42 -5.52 20.13
C ASN A 219 -10.42 -6.44 19.45
N GLU A 220 -10.88 -7.43 18.73
CA GLU A 220 -10.04 -8.43 18.09
C GLU A 220 -10.17 -8.36 16.57
N GLY A 221 -9.08 -8.61 15.90
CA GLY A 221 -9.01 -8.68 14.46
C GLY A 221 -7.96 -9.68 14.00
N GLN A 222 -8.09 -10.08 12.78
CA GLN A 222 -7.14 -10.96 12.12
C GLN A 222 -6.70 -10.35 10.82
N LEU A 223 -5.38 -10.20 10.65
CA LEU A 223 -4.74 -9.79 9.44
C LEU A 223 -4.15 -11.01 8.77
N ARG A 224 -4.59 -11.33 7.55
CA ARG A 224 -4.03 -12.40 6.74
C ARG A 224 -3.22 -11.79 5.58
N VAL A 225 -1.94 -12.16 5.49
CA VAL A 225 -1.10 -11.94 4.31
C VAL A 225 -1.47 -13.04 3.31
N GLU A 226 -2.29 -12.71 2.30
CA GLU A 226 -2.69 -13.67 1.28
C GLU A 226 -1.49 -14.17 0.49
N PHE A 227 -0.64 -13.23 0.10
CA PHE A 227 0.66 -13.50 -0.50
C PHE A 227 1.58 -12.28 -0.35
N HIS A 228 2.88 -12.52 -0.42
CA HIS A 228 3.91 -11.48 -0.57
C HIS A 228 4.97 -11.95 -1.55
N ARG A 229 5.12 -11.24 -2.68
CA ARG A 229 5.94 -11.71 -3.81
C ARG A 229 7.42 -11.85 -3.48
N ARG A 230 7.99 -10.88 -2.78
CA ARG A 230 9.42 -10.86 -2.48
C ARG A 230 9.84 -11.99 -1.54
N THR A 231 9.06 -12.28 -0.49
CA THR A 231 9.40 -13.31 0.51
C THR A 231 8.81 -14.69 0.19
N GLY A 232 7.88 -14.78 -0.77
CA GLY A 232 7.14 -16.00 -1.03
C GLY A 232 6.13 -16.36 0.07
N CYS A 233 5.88 -15.45 1.02
CA CYS A 233 4.91 -15.67 2.07
C CYS A 233 3.50 -15.88 1.47
N PHE A 234 2.79 -16.89 1.98
CA PHE A 234 1.47 -17.26 1.52
C PHE A 234 0.57 -17.64 2.70
N GLN A 235 -0.63 -17.05 2.75
CA GLN A 235 -1.68 -17.31 3.74
C GLN A 235 -1.21 -17.27 5.20
N ARG A 236 -0.36 -16.28 5.55
CA ARG A 236 0.09 -16.10 6.93
C ARG A 236 -0.88 -15.22 7.69
N THR A 237 -1.31 -15.68 8.85
CA THR A 237 -2.24 -14.97 9.73
C THR A 237 -1.50 -14.31 10.89
N VAL A 238 -1.93 -13.09 11.22
CA VAL A 238 -1.48 -12.29 12.36
C VAL A 238 -2.71 -11.90 13.17
N ASN A 239 -2.78 -12.32 14.41
CA ASN A 239 -3.85 -11.93 15.33
C ASN A 239 -3.57 -10.53 15.88
N LEU A 240 -4.60 -9.71 15.93
CA LEU A 240 -4.53 -8.32 16.32
C LEU A 240 -5.50 -8.05 17.46
N THR A 241 -5.05 -7.25 18.42
CA THR A 241 -5.90 -6.70 19.49
C THR A 241 -5.95 -5.18 19.33
N LYS A 242 -7.14 -4.60 19.42
CA LYS A 242 -7.33 -3.15 19.36
C LYS A 242 -7.30 -2.56 20.76
N HIS A 243 -6.35 -1.64 20.99
CA HIS A 243 -6.31 -0.81 22.20
C HIS A 243 -6.44 0.67 21.78
N GLY A 244 -7.46 1.33 22.29
CA GLY A 244 -7.78 2.70 21.91
C GLY A 244 -8.07 2.80 20.41
N LYS A 245 -7.25 3.53 19.69
CA LYS A 245 -7.41 3.80 18.25
C LYS A 245 -6.54 2.92 17.35
N TYR A 246 -5.67 2.07 17.92
CA TYR A 246 -4.66 1.33 17.17
C TYR A 246 -4.75 -0.18 17.37
N PHE A 247 -4.23 -0.92 16.41
CA PHE A 247 -4.00 -2.35 16.51
C PHE A 247 -2.60 -2.64 17.06
N TYR A 248 -2.53 -3.70 17.84
CA TYR A 248 -1.32 -4.33 18.35
C TYR A 248 -1.37 -5.81 18.00
N GLN A 249 -0.22 -6.44 17.92
CA GLN A 249 -0.21 -7.90 17.79
C GLN A 249 -0.69 -8.49 19.10
N ALA A 250 -1.67 -9.41 19.02
CA ALA A 250 -2.05 -10.22 20.17
C ALA A 250 -0.87 -11.12 20.55
N ASP A 251 -0.66 -11.30 21.84
CA ASP A 251 0.32 -12.28 22.34
C ASP A 251 -0.03 -13.65 21.77
N GLU A 252 0.98 -14.35 21.24
CA GLU A 252 0.82 -15.74 20.84
C GLU A 252 0.61 -16.52 22.16
N GLU A 253 -0.57 -17.12 22.37
CA GLU A 253 -0.75 -18.09 23.43
C GLU A 253 0.22 -19.25 23.16
N GLU A 254 1.16 -19.49 24.10
CA GLU A 254 2.11 -20.59 24.05
C GLU A 254 1.43 -21.98 24.12
#